data_248d3ebae5d6ab08a3893be4325c321c
#
_entry.id   248d3ebae5d6ab08a3893be4325c321c
#
_cell.length_a   1.000
_cell.length_b   1.000
_cell.length_c   1.000
_cell.angle_alpha   90.00
_cell.angle_beta   90.00
_cell.angle_gamma   90.00
#
_symmetry.space_group_name_H-M   'P 1'
#
loop_
_entity.id
_entity.type
_entity.pdbx_description
1 polymer ?
#
loop_
_entity_poly.entity_id
_entity_poly.type
_entity_poly.pdbx_seq_one_letter_code
_entity_poly.pdbx_strand_id
1 'polypeptide(L)'
;MTESRTAIDKLRAELTGLGVTTAYEIGDDATLSVWIGLVVRYGSGFFHWQEDMVKRRHLGTDPAGCAIRLARRYKELQADIPLWWENLARELRGGSAQDYP
;
A
#
# COMPACT_ATOMS: atom_id res chain seq x y z
N MET A 1 -21.89 -7.64 -9.14
CA MET A 1 -20.90 -6.73 -8.56
C MET A 1 -21.06 -6.70 -7.08
N THR A 2 -19.98 -6.78 -6.36
CA THR A 2 -20.05 -6.84 -4.91
C THR A 2 -19.72 -5.50 -4.29
N GLU A 3 -20.18 -5.30 -3.08
CA GLU A 3 -19.87 -4.11 -2.32
C GLU A 3 -18.37 -4.00 -2.08
N SER A 4 -17.72 -5.11 -1.82
CA SER A 4 -16.27 -5.17 -1.61
C SER A 4 -15.51 -4.62 -2.80
N ARG A 5 -15.89 -5.06 -3.99
CA ARG A 5 -15.22 -4.63 -5.20
C ARG A 5 -15.36 -3.14 -5.40
N THR A 6 -16.57 -2.62 -5.20
CA THR A 6 -16.84 -1.21 -5.35
C THR A 6 -16.02 -0.39 -4.35
N ALA A 7 -15.97 -0.86 -3.09
CA ALA A 7 -15.24 -0.15 -2.05
C ALA A 7 -13.73 -0.11 -2.37
N ILE A 8 -13.19 -1.24 -2.78
CA ILE A 8 -11.75 -1.32 -3.11
C ILE A 8 -11.43 -0.47 -4.34
N ASP A 9 -12.29 -0.47 -5.35
CA ASP A 9 -12.07 0.35 -6.54
C ASP A 9 -12.06 1.83 -6.20
N LYS A 10 -12.97 2.26 -5.35
CA LYS A 10 -13.03 3.65 -4.92
C LYS A 10 -11.80 4.02 -4.11
N LEU A 11 -11.35 3.14 -3.22
CA LEU A 11 -10.17 3.38 -2.42
C LEU A 11 -8.95 3.52 -3.33
N ARG A 12 -8.81 2.63 -4.29
CA ARG A 12 -7.69 2.68 -5.22
C ARG A 12 -7.67 3.98 -6.00
N ALA A 13 -8.84 4.44 -6.47
CA ALA A 13 -8.93 5.69 -7.19
C ALA A 13 -8.50 6.87 -6.32
N GLU A 14 -8.92 6.87 -5.06
CA GLU A 14 -8.53 7.95 -4.15
C GLU A 14 -7.03 7.94 -3.89
N LEU A 15 -6.45 6.75 -3.73
CA LEU A 15 -5.01 6.63 -3.53
C LEU A 15 -4.25 7.15 -4.75
N THR A 16 -4.71 6.81 -5.95
CA THR A 16 -4.11 7.29 -7.18
C THR A 16 -4.13 8.81 -7.22
N GLY A 17 -5.23 9.42 -6.80
CA GLY A 17 -5.35 10.87 -6.75
C GLY A 17 -4.39 11.51 -5.76
N LEU A 18 -3.91 10.75 -4.78
CA LEU A 18 -2.94 11.23 -3.80
C LEU A 18 -1.50 10.89 -4.19
N GLY A 19 -1.30 10.34 -5.38
CA GLY A 19 0.04 10.02 -5.85
C GLY A 19 0.51 8.62 -5.50
N VAL A 20 -0.36 7.78 -4.92
CA VAL A 20 -0.01 6.41 -4.58
C VAL A 20 -0.45 5.53 -5.74
N THR A 21 0.48 5.23 -6.64
CA THR A 21 0.17 4.50 -7.86
C THR A 21 0.64 3.05 -7.83
N THR A 22 1.16 2.60 -6.70
CA THR A 22 1.68 1.23 -6.56
C THR A 22 0.59 0.24 -6.14
N ALA A 23 -0.60 0.71 -5.81
CA ALA A 23 -1.65 -0.17 -5.29
C ALA A 23 -2.19 -1.09 -6.38
N TYR A 24 -2.39 -2.35 -6.03
CA TYR A 24 -3.00 -3.31 -6.94
C TYR A 24 -3.85 -4.32 -6.15
N GLU A 25 -4.84 -4.88 -6.84
CA GLU A 25 -5.75 -5.84 -6.21
C GLU A 25 -5.11 -7.22 -6.16
N ILE A 26 -5.34 -7.91 -5.05
CA ILE A 26 -4.80 -9.25 -4.86
C ILE A 26 -5.94 -10.25 -4.89
N GLY A 27 -5.86 -11.20 -5.82
CA GLY A 27 -6.71 -12.39 -5.86
C GLY A 27 -8.18 -12.12 -5.99
N ASP A 28 -8.83 -11.79 -4.88
CA ASP A 28 -10.25 -11.58 -4.87
C ASP A 28 -10.57 -10.09 -4.83
N ASP A 29 -11.84 -9.77 -4.65
CA ASP A 29 -12.32 -8.40 -4.76
C ASP A 29 -12.14 -7.60 -3.49
N ALA A 30 -11.64 -8.20 -2.45
CA ALA A 30 -11.69 -7.58 -1.13
C ALA A 30 -10.34 -7.14 -0.59
N THR A 31 -9.26 -7.30 -1.36
CA THR A 31 -7.91 -7.04 -0.88
C THR A 31 -7.15 -6.14 -1.84
N LEU A 32 -6.48 -5.13 -1.30
CA LEU A 32 -5.67 -4.21 -2.08
C LEU A 32 -4.29 -4.09 -1.44
N SER A 33 -3.25 -4.38 -2.22
CA SER A 33 -1.89 -4.17 -1.76
C SER A 33 -1.48 -2.75 -2.12
N VAL A 34 -1.18 -1.93 -1.12
CA VAL A 34 -0.76 -0.56 -1.33
C VAL A 34 0.75 -0.47 -1.47
N TRP A 35 1.46 -1.24 -0.62
CA TRP A 35 2.92 -1.25 -0.60
C TRP A 35 3.35 -2.52 0.12
N ILE A 36 4.65 -2.81 0.10
CA ILE A 36 5.18 -3.93 0.87
C ILE A 36 4.85 -3.70 2.33
N GLY A 37 4.14 -4.66 2.91
CA GLY A 37 3.74 -4.57 4.31
C GLY A 37 2.50 -3.72 4.58
N LEU A 38 1.87 -3.18 3.52
CA LEU A 38 0.65 -2.38 3.71
C LEU A 38 -0.44 -2.94 2.80
N VAL A 39 -1.26 -3.81 3.36
CA VAL A 39 -2.33 -4.51 2.64
C VAL A 39 -3.65 -4.19 3.33
N VAL A 40 -4.62 -3.76 2.53
CA VAL A 40 -5.94 -3.35 3.03
C VAL A 40 -6.97 -4.37 2.59
N ARG A 41 -7.84 -4.74 3.51
CA ARG A 41 -8.98 -5.61 3.20
C ARG A 41 -10.27 -4.88 3.51
N TYR A 42 -11.29 -5.20 2.75
CA TYR A 42 -12.62 -4.67 3.03
C TYR A 42 -13.50 -5.81 3.56
N GLY A 43 -14.15 -5.57 4.66
CA GLY A 43 -15.08 -6.55 5.21
C GLY A 43 -15.94 -5.91 6.29
N SER A 44 -17.17 -6.37 6.41
CA SER A 44 -18.11 -5.90 7.44
C SER A 44 -18.27 -4.39 7.44
N GLY A 45 -18.19 -3.77 6.26
CA GLY A 45 -18.41 -2.33 6.13
C GLY A 45 -17.21 -1.47 6.48
N PHE A 46 -16.03 -2.07 6.65
CA PHE A 46 -14.83 -1.33 7.02
C PHE A 46 -13.66 -1.76 6.18
N PHE A 47 -12.72 -0.81 5.97
CA PHE A 47 -11.39 -1.13 5.48
C PHE A 47 -10.53 -1.50 6.69
N HIS A 48 -9.73 -2.56 6.57
CA HIS A 48 -8.87 -3.05 7.65
C HIS A 48 -7.44 -3.19 7.17
N TRP A 49 -6.48 -2.78 7.99
CA TRP A 49 -5.06 -2.99 7.69
C TRP A 49 -4.28 -3.01 9.00
N GLN A 50 -2.99 -3.28 8.93
CA GLN A 50 -2.12 -3.27 10.11
C GLN A 50 -1.01 -2.25 9.93
N GLU A 51 -0.65 -1.60 11.02
CA GLU A 51 0.50 -0.71 11.11
C GLU A 51 1.28 -1.10 12.34
N ASP A 52 2.51 -1.57 12.15
CA ASP A 52 3.39 -1.96 13.26
C ASP A 52 2.69 -2.89 14.25
N MET A 53 2.04 -3.93 13.72
CA MET A 53 1.32 -4.91 14.53
C MET A 53 0.03 -4.38 15.15
N VAL A 54 -0.33 -3.15 14.91
CA VAL A 54 -1.59 -2.58 15.40
C VAL A 54 -2.63 -2.65 14.29
N LYS A 55 -3.78 -3.21 14.60
CA LYS A 55 -4.86 -3.30 13.62
C LYS A 55 -5.56 -1.95 13.52
N ARG A 56 -5.73 -1.51 12.29
CA ARG A 56 -6.44 -0.26 12.00
C ARG A 56 -7.67 -0.54 11.18
N ARG A 57 -8.65 0.33 11.27
CA ARG A 57 -9.82 0.23 10.41
C ARG A 57 -10.36 1.61 10.12
N HIS A 58 -11.11 1.70 9.03
CA HIS A 58 -11.73 2.96 8.61
C HIS A 58 -13.07 2.63 7.95
N LEU A 59 -14.02 3.52 8.06
CA LEU A 59 -15.36 3.29 7.51
C LEU A 59 -15.28 3.04 6.00
N GLY A 60 -15.97 1.99 5.57
CA GLY A 60 -16.02 1.64 4.16
C GLY A 60 -16.75 2.66 3.30
N THR A 61 -17.55 3.53 3.93
CA THR A 61 -18.27 4.57 3.23
C THR A 61 -17.43 5.83 3.03
N ASP A 62 -16.18 5.82 3.50
CA ASP A 62 -15.30 6.98 3.39
C ASP A 62 -13.95 6.57 2.80
N PRO A 63 -13.92 6.16 1.52
CA PRO A 63 -12.66 5.77 0.91
C PRO A 63 -11.65 6.92 0.81
N ALA A 64 -12.12 8.15 0.69
CA ALA A 64 -11.21 9.30 0.62
C ALA A 64 -10.45 9.46 1.92
N GLY A 65 -11.13 9.38 3.07
CA GLY A 65 -10.48 9.48 4.37
C GLY A 65 -9.53 8.33 4.61
N CYS A 66 -9.94 7.13 4.21
CA CYS A 66 -9.09 5.96 4.32
C CYS A 66 -7.81 6.13 3.48
N ALA A 67 -7.96 6.64 2.27
CA ALA A 67 -6.82 6.85 1.38
C ALA A 67 -5.81 7.83 1.99
N ILE A 68 -6.28 8.86 2.66
CA ILE A 68 -5.38 9.82 3.31
C ILE A 68 -4.54 9.13 4.38
N ARG A 69 -5.17 8.28 5.18
CA ARG A 69 -4.45 7.54 6.22
C ARG A 69 -3.44 6.57 5.62
N LEU A 70 -3.84 5.87 4.57
CA LEU A 70 -2.96 4.92 3.91
C LEU A 70 -1.81 5.62 3.19
N ALA A 71 -2.07 6.76 2.58
CA ALA A 71 -1.02 7.52 1.90
C ALA A 71 0.02 8.01 2.90
N ARG A 72 -0.41 8.40 4.09
CA ARG A 72 0.52 8.81 5.14
C ARG A 72 1.40 7.63 5.54
N ARG A 73 0.80 6.47 5.75
CA ARG A 73 1.56 5.28 6.12
C ARG A 73 2.52 4.85 5.01
N TYR A 74 2.06 4.94 3.78
CA TYR A 74 2.88 4.65 2.62
C TYR A 74 4.15 5.51 2.61
N LYS A 75 4.01 6.80 2.88
CA LYS A 75 5.16 7.69 2.92
C LYS A 75 6.09 7.35 4.08
N GLU A 76 5.52 6.99 5.22
CA GLU A 76 6.32 6.57 6.36
C GLU A 76 7.13 5.34 6.05
N LEU A 77 6.52 4.37 5.40
CA LEU A 77 7.20 3.13 5.05
C LEU A 77 8.31 3.37 4.04
N GLN A 78 8.10 4.28 3.11
CA GLN A 78 9.15 4.63 2.16
C GLN A 78 10.31 5.33 2.82
N ALA A 79 10.02 6.18 3.78
CA ALA A 79 11.06 6.92 4.49
C ALA A 79 11.88 6.01 5.40
N ASP A 80 11.29 4.91 5.84
CA ASP A 80 11.92 3.99 6.76
C ASP A 80 12.64 2.83 6.09
N ILE A 81 12.88 2.91 4.80
CA ILE A 81 13.63 1.86 4.12
C ILE A 81 15.02 1.80 4.71
N PRO A 82 15.45 0.63 5.20
CA PRO A 82 16.77 0.51 5.81
C PRO A 82 17.87 0.82 4.82
N LEU A 83 18.98 1.32 5.33
CA LEU A 83 20.11 1.67 4.50
C LEU A 83 20.61 0.48 3.69
N TRP A 84 20.64 -0.70 4.32
CA TRP A 84 21.08 -1.90 3.61
C TRP A 84 20.20 -2.21 2.41
N TRP A 85 18.93 -1.88 2.49
CA TRP A 85 18.01 -2.11 1.40
C TRP A 85 18.36 -1.22 0.21
N GLU A 86 18.69 0.03 0.46
CA GLU A 86 19.09 0.93 -0.59
C GLU A 86 20.36 0.48 -1.27
N ASN A 87 21.31 0.00 -0.49
CA ASN A 87 22.55 -0.53 -1.03
C ASN A 87 22.29 -1.74 -1.91
N LEU A 88 21.45 -2.64 -1.44
CA LEU A 88 21.10 -3.83 -2.20
C LEU A 88 20.39 -3.46 -3.50
N ALA A 89 19.46 -2.54 -3.44
CA ALA A 89 18.74 -2.11 -4.62
C ALA A 89 19.67 -1.49 -5.65
N ARG A 90 20.64 -0.75 -5.19
CA ARG A 90 21.62 -0.13 -6.07
C ARG A 90 22.43 -1.19 -6.78
N GLU A 91 22.84 -2.22 -6.05
CA GLU A 91 23.59 -3.31 -6.64
C GLU A 91 22.76 -4.07 -7.67
N LEU A 92 21.52 -4.33 -7.33
CA LEU A 92 20.64 -5.07 -8.23
C LEU A 92 20.34 -4.31 -9.51
N ARG A 93 20.44 -3.00 -9.48
CA ARG A 93 20.21 -2.22 -10.67
C ARG A 93 21.43 -2.13 -11.56
N GLY A 94 22.43 -2.91 -11.27
CA GLY A 94 23.57 -2.99 -12.14
C GLY A 94 24.77 -2.23 -11.67
N GLY A 95 24.61 -1.55 -10.57
CA GLY A 95 25.72 -0.80 -10.05
C GLY A 95 26.88 -1.66 -9.69
N SER A 96 26.57 -2.84 -9.24
CA SER A 96 27.62 -3.72 -8.82
C SER A 96 28.48 -4.20 -9.96
N ALA A 97 27.94 -4.18 -11.13
CA ALA A 97 28.68 -4.73 -12.23
C ALA A 97 29.99 -4.00 -12.45
N GLN A 98 29.96 -2.76 -12.13
CA GLN A 98 31.15 -2.04 -12.38
C GLN A 98 32.18 -2.17 -11.31
N ASP A 99 31.77 -2.77 -10.23
CA ASP A 99 32.68 -2.90 -9.17
C ASP A 99 33.63 -3.97 -9.33
N TYR A 100 33.49 -4.76 -10.29
CA TYR A 100 34.29 -5.81 -10.35
C TYR A 100 35.33 -5.56 -11.15
N PRO A 101 36.17 -5.68 -10.64
CA PRO A 101 37.34 -5.97 -11.27
C PRO A 101 37.27 -7.21 -11.91
#